data_474d7775e48b57d8c2b38653e229feb4
#
_entry.id   474d7775e48b57d8c2b38653e229feb4
#
_cell.length_a   1.000
_cell.length_b   1.000
_cell.length_c   1.000
_cell.angle_alpha   90.00
_cell.angle_beta   90.00
_cell.angle_gamma   90.00
#
_symmetry.space_group_name_H-M   'P 1'
#
loop_
_entity.id
_entity.type
_entity.pdbx_description
1 polymer ?
#
loop_
_entity_poly.entity_id
_entity_poly.type
_entity_poly.pdbx_seq_one_letter_code
_entity_poly.pdbx_strand_id
1 'polypeptide(L)'
;IAWNYPVLLLSRMGIALAHAVFWSITASLAVRIAPEGKRPQALGLLATGTTLAMVLGIPLGRVVGEALGWRTTFGGIGLVALAVMLVLWRLLPLLPSENAGSASSIPVLFKRPALAATYALLILMVTAQFTVYSYIEPLIQRQAGLSNEVTTWVLLLYGGMGILGSVCFGAFGMRWPRGFLLTAMTALTACLWLLLPSARWPLALYVVCAVWGVTILCMVLPLQAKVLRLASDATDVGMSLFSGLFNVGIGAGALLGSQIGTHAGLQWLGPVGGSIAIVGVL
;
A
#
# COMPACT_ATOMS: atom_id res chain seq x y z
N ILE A 1 16.03 -10.59 -16.18
CA ILE A 1 15.06 -11.69 -16.50
C ILE A 1 15.54 -12.93 -15.74
N ALA A 2 14.71 -13.44 -14.82
CA ALA A 2 15.06 -14.60 -14.00
C ALA A 2 14.98 -15.90 -14.83
N TRP A 3 16.04 -16.70 -14.83
CA TRP A 3 16.08 -18.01 -15.49
C TRP A 3 15.87 -19.19 -14.52
N ASN A 4 15.99 -18.95 -13.22
CA ASN A 4 15.68 -19.92 -12.17
C ASN A 4 15.08 -19.25 -10.94
N TYR A 5 14.55 -20.06 -10.00
CA TYR A 5 13.87 -19.57 -8.80
C TYR A 5 14.79 -18.75 -7.87
N PRO A 6 16.05 -19.16 -7.55
CA PRO A 6 16.94 -18.33 -6.73
C PRO A 6 17.20 -16.94 -7.32
N VAL A 7 17.41 -16.84 -8.63
CA VAL A 7 17.61 -15.54 -9.30
C VAL A 7 16.34 -14.68 -9.25
N LEU A 8 15.16 -15.30 -9.38
CA LEU A 8 13.90 -14.59 -9.20
C LEU A 8 13.79 -14.03 -7.78
N LEU A 9 14.08 -14.83 -6.77
CA LEU A 9 14.01 -14.43 -5.37
C LEU A 9 14.98 -13.29 -5.06
N LEU A 10 16.25 -13.40 -5.48
CA LEU A 10 17.26 -12.35 -5.31
C LEU A 10 16.86 -11.05 -6.02
N SER A 11 16.31 -11.14 -7.23
CA SER A 11 15.79 -9.98 -7.96
C SER A 11 14.65 -9.30 -7.21
N ARG A 12 13.73 -10.07 -6.62
CA ARG A 12 12.63 -9.56 -5.79
C ARG A 12 13.13 -8.88 -4.52
N MET A 13 14.14 -9.45 -3.86
CA MET A 13 14.79 -8.82 -2.71
C MET A 13 15.45 -7.49 -3.09
N GLY A 14 16.17 -7.45 -4.22
CA GLY A 14 16.77 -6.22 -4.74
C GLY A 14 15.71 -5.14 -5.04
N ILE A 15 14.60 -5.51 -5.68
CA ILE A 15 13.48 -4.59 -5.92
C ILE A 15 12.89 -4.09 -4.60
N ALA A 16 12.69 -4.95 -3.62
CA ALA A 16 12.13 -4.57 -2.32
C ALA A 16 13.03 -3.55 -1.59
N LEU A 17 14.36 -3.75 -1.61
CA LEU A 17 15.32 -2.80 -1.05
C LEU A 17 15.29 -1.46 -1.77
N ALA A 18 15.34 -1.46 -3.11
CA ALA A 18 15.27 -0.26 -3.91
C ALA A 18 13.94 0.49 -3.68
N HIS A 19 12.83 -0.24 -3.57
CA HIS A 19 11.50 0.30 -3.30
C HIS A 19 11.41 0.94 -1.90
N ALA A 20 11.99 0.32 -0.89
CA ALA A 20 12.04 0.87 0.46
C ALA A 20 12.80 2.21 0.48
N VAL A 21 13.97 2.29 -0.19
CA VAL A 21 14.72 3.55 -0.32
C VAL A 21 13.92 4.59 -1.09
N PHE A 22 13.33 4.22 -2.22
CA PHE A 22 12.52 5.12 -3.03
C PHE A 22 11.41 5.79 -2.21
N TRP A 23 10.59 5.02 -1.50
CA TRP A 23 9.48 5.56 -0.72
C TRP A 23 9.91 6.37 0.51
N SER A 24 11.10 6.11 1.04
CA SER A 24 11.61 6.86 2.19
C SER A 24 11.97 8.32 1.84
N ILE A 25 12.43 8.56 0.59
CA ILE A 25 12.96 9.85 0.18
C ILE A 25 12.05 10.62 -0.80
N THR A 26 11.16 9.93 -1.54
CA THR A 26 10.45 10.53 -2.67
C THR A 26 9.56 11.71 -2.26
N ALA A 27 8.82 11.59 -1.16
CA ALA A 27 7.94 12.67 -0.70
C ALA A 27 8.73 13.91 -0.24
N SER A 28 9.79 13.71 0.54
CA SER A 28 10.68 14.77 1.01
C SER A 28 11.39 15.45 -0.16
N LEU A 29 11.89 14.66 -1.11
CA LEU A 29 12.54 15.16 -2.32
C LEU A 29 11.58 15.99 -3.19
N ALA A 30 10.35 15.50 -3.42
CA ALA A 30 9.35 16.22 -4.20
C ALA A 30 9.03 17.60 -3.59
N VAL A 31 8.90 17.67 -2.27
CA VAL A 31 8.67 18.93 -1.56
C VAL A 31 9.85 19.90 -1.64
N ARG A 32 11.09 19.37 -1.62
CA ARG A 32 12.32 20.17 -1.69
C ARG A 32 12.57 20.74 -3.09
N ILE A 33 12.19 20.02 -4.14
CA ILE A 33 12.34 20.49 -5.54
C ILE A 33 11.20 21.46 -5.93
N ALA A 34 10.06 21.38 -5.24
CA ALA A 34 8.91 22.20 -5.57
C ALA A 34 9.19 23.70 -5.39
N PRO A 35 8.78 24.56 -6.33
CA PRO A 35 8.84 26.00 -6.16
C PRO A 35 8.10 26.46 -4.88
N GLU A 36 8.49 27.62 -4.36
CA GLU A 36 7.83 28.21 -3.19
C GLU A 36 6.31 28.33 -3.41
N GLY A 37 5.53 27.97 -2.42
CA GLY A 37 4.06 27.95 -2.50
C GLY A 37 3.45 26.75 -3.25
N LYS A 38 4.23 25.91 -3.96
CA LYS A 38 3.72 24.76 -4.74
C LYS A 38 3.98 23.39 -4.09
N ARG A 39 4.45 23.36 -2.86
CA ARG A 39 4.71 22.10 -2.11
C ARG A 39 3.49 21.16 -2.03
N PRO A 40 2.26 21.64 -1.74
CA PRO A 40 1.08 20.78 -1.74
C PRO A 40 0.78 20.18 -3.12
N GLN A 41 1.03 20.95 -4.19
CA GLN A 41 0.83 20.50 -5.57
C GLN A 41 1.83 19.40 -5.96
N ALA A 42 3.08 19.48 -5.49
CA ALA A 42 4.09 18.44 -5.73
C ALA A 42 3.69 17.11 -5.07
N LEU A 43 3.20 17.15 -3.83
CA LEU A 43 2.67 15.96 -3.14
C LEU A 43 1.40 15.42 -3.85
N GLY A 44 0.53 16.31 -4.31
CA GLY A 44 -0.65 15.92 -5.09
C GLY A 44 -0.28 15.24 -6.41
N LEU A 45 0.75 15.74 -7.11
CA LEU A 45 1.25 15.12 -8.34
C LEU A 45 1.84 13.73 -8.08
N LEU A 46 2.60 13.58 -6.99
CA LEU A 46 3.15 12.30 -6.56
C LEU A 46 2.02 11.28 -6.24
N ALA A 47 1.00 11.72 -5.51
CA ALA A 47 -0.17 10.89 -5.20
C ALA A 47 -0.96 10.50 -6.46
N THR A 48 -1.11 11.43 -7.41
CA THR A 48 -1.75 11.16 -8.71
C THR A 48 -0.97 10.09 -9.49
N GLY A 49 0.37 10.20 -9.55
CA GLY A 49 1.21 9.20 -10.20
C GLY A 49 1.04 7.80 -9.57
N THR A 50 1.02 7.72 -8.24
CA THR A 50 0.78 6.48 -7.52
C THR A 50 -0.60 5.89 -7.83
N THR A 51 -1.63 6.72 -7.86
CA THR A 51 -2.99 6.29 -8.18
C THR A 51 -3.12 5.81 -9.62
N LEU A 52 -2.53 6.54 -10.58
CA LEU A 52 -2.51 6.12 -11.99
C LEU A 52 -1.78 4.78 -12.15
N ALA A 53 -0.68 4.57 -11.42
CA ALA A 53 0.02 3.29 -11.43
C ALA A 53 -0.84 2.14 -10.88
N MET A 54 -1.66 2.39 -9.87
CA MET A 54 -2.61 1.38 -9.35
C MET A 54 -3.76 1.10 -10.32
N VAL A 55 -4.36 2.15 -10.87
CA VAL A 55 -5.55 2.04 -11.73
C VAL A 55 -5.20 1.46 -13.10
N LEU A 56 -4.08 1.89 -13.70
CA LEU A 56 -3.68 1.47 -15.04
C LEU A 56 -2.62 0.36 -15.01
N GLY A 57 -1.69 0.37 -14.07
CA GLY A 57 -0.56 -0.54 -14.03
C GLY A 57 -0.95 -1.98 -13.80
N ILE A 58 -1.90 -2.24 -12.91
CA ILE A 58 -2.35 -3.61 -12.62
C ILE A 58 -3.08 -4.22 -13.82
N PRO A 59 -4.10 -3.56 -14.41
CA PRO A 59 -4.79 -4.10 -15.60
C PRO A 59 -3.86 -4.21 -16.81
N LEU A 60 -3.03 -3.20 -17.09
CA LEU A 60 -2.07 -3.26 -18.19
C LEU A 60 -1.06 -4.38 -18.00
N GLY A 61 -0.53 -4.52 -16.77
CA GLY A 61 0.40 -5.60 -16.44
C GLY A 61 -0.23 -6.98 -16.64
N ARG A 62 -1.51 -7.12 -16.32
CA ARG A 62 -2.27 -8.36 -16.57
C ARG A 62 -2.44 -8.63 -18.06
N VAL A 63 -2.96 -7.67 -18.83
CA VAL A 63 -3.18 -7.82 -20.28
C VAL A 63 -1.87 -8.14 -21.01
N VAL A 64 -0.79 -7.42 -20.71
CA VAL A 64 0.53 -7.70 -21.30
C VAL A 64 1.06 -9.05 -20.84
N GLY A 65 0.85 -9.41 -19.57
CA GLY A 65 1.29 -10.69 -19.01
C GLY A 65 0.57 -11.88 -19.61
N GLU A 66 -0.72 -11.75 -19.88
CA GLU A 66 -1.53 -12.79 -20.56
C GLU A 66 -1.16 -12.90 -22.05
N ALA A 67 -0.92 -11.79 -22.74
CA ALA A 67 -0.62 -11.77 -24.18
C ALA A 67 0.84 -12.12 -24.51
N LEU A 68 1.81 -11.60 -23.75
CA LEU A 68 3.25 -11.65 -24.07
C LEU A 68 4.09 -12.37 -22.99
N GLY A 69 3.45 -12.83 -21.94
CA GLY A 69 4.08 -13.51 -20.82
C GLY A 69 4.70 -12.56 -19.78
N TRP A 70 4.82 -13.06 -18.56
CA TRP A 70 5.28 -12.28 -17.42
C TRP A 70 6.71 -11.72 -17.56
N ARG A 71 7.59 -12.45 -18.28
CA ARG A 71 8.98 -12.00 -18.50
C ARG A 71 9.03 -10.72 -19.33
N THR A 72 8.19 -10.62 -20.37
CA THR A 72 8.07 -9.43 -21.21
C THR A 72 7.51 -8.25 -20.42
N THR A 73 6.50 -8.49 -19.58
CA THR A 73 5.93 -7.47 -18.69
C THR A 73 6.99 -6.89 -17.76
N PHE A 74 7.75 -7.71 -17.06
CA PHE A 74 8.81 -7.24 -16.16
C PHE A 74 10.00 -6.62 -16.92
N GLY A 75 10.31 -7.11 -18.12
CA GLY A 75 11.31 -6.49 -18.99
C GLY A 75 10.91 -5.07 -19.41
N GLY A 76 9.66 -4.88 -19.82
CA GLY A 76 9.11 -3.57 -20.16
C GLY A 76 9.12 -2.58 -18.99
N ILE A 77 8.69 -3.03 -17.80
CA ILE A 77 8.77 -2.22 -16.57
C ILE A 77 10.22 -1.84 -16.28
N GLY A 78 11.17 -2.78 -16.43
CA GLY A 78 12.60 -2.50 -16.24
C GLY A 78 13.16 -1.45 -17.20
N LEU A 79 12.74 -1.49 -18.47
CA LEU A 79 13.13 -0.49 -19.48
C LEU A 79 12.58 0.90 -19.14
N VAL A 80 11.32 1.00 -18.74
CA VAL A 80 10.71 2.27 -18.29
C VAL A 80 11.43 2.79 -17.05
N ALA A 81 11.71 1.94 -16.08
CA ALA A 81 12.45 2.33 -14.87
C ALA A 81 13.85 2.84 -15.19
N LEU A 82 14.57 2.18 -16.13
CA LEU A 82 15.87 2.62 -16.61
C LEU A 82 15.79 3.99 -17.29
N ALA A 83 14.81 4.21 -18.15
CA ALA A 83 14.60 5.50 -18.81
C ALA A 83 14.34 6.62 -17.79
N VAL A 84 13.45 6.37 -16.81
CA VAL A 84 13.18 7.32 -15.72
C VAL A 84 14.44 7.59 -14.89
N MET A 85 15.23 6.58 -14.56
CA MET A 85 16.49 6.74 -13.86
C MET A 85 17.46 7.65 -14.61
N LEU A 86 17.62 7.45 -15.92
CA LEU A 86 18.50 8.29 -16.76
C LEU A 86 18.02 9.75 -16.82
N VAL A 87 16.72 9.95 -16.91
CA VAL A 87 16.10 11.30 -16.89
C VAL A 87 16.34 11.97 -15.53
N LEU A 88 16.08 11.28 -14.44
CA LEU A 88 16.31 11.80 -13.09
C LEU A 88 17.78 12.10 -12.85
N TRP A 89 18.70 11.25 -13.29
CA TRP A 89 20.13 11.51 -13.18
C TRP A 89 20.57 12.80 -13.89
N ARG A 90 19.94 13.11 -15.02
CA ARG A 90 20.21 14.35 -15.77
C ARG A 90 19.57 15.60 -15.17
N LEU A 91 18.36 15.46 -14.65
CA LEU A 91 17.52 16.59 -14.25
C LEU A 91 17.57 16.89 -12.75
N LEU A 92 17.92 15.90 -11.91
CA LEU A 92 17.89 16.09 -10.46
C LEU A 92 19.09 16.93 -10.01
N PRO A 93 18.87 18.11 -9.38
CA PRO A 93 19.96 18.89 -8.82
C PRO A 93 20.62 18.17 -7.63
N LEU A 94 21.88 18.46 -7.38
CA LEU A 94 22.58 18.02 -6.18
C LEU A 94 21.96 18.74 -4.97
N LEU A 95 21.22 18.02 -4.17
CA LEU A 95 20.61 18.54 -2.95
C LEU A 95 21.35 18.02 -1.73
N PRO A 96 21.84 18.92 -0.83
CA PRO A 96 22.43 18.48 0.43
C PRO A 96 21.40 17.75 1.28
N SER A 97 21.80 16.73 2.02
CA SER A 97 20.90 15.99 2.91
C SER A 97 20.63 16.83 4.15
N GLU A 98 19.41 17.34 4.27
CA GLU A 98 18.91 18.05 5.46
C GLU A 98 17.99 17.12 6.23
N ASN A 99 18.16 17.03 7.56
CA ASN A 99 17.34 16.18 8.46
C ASN A 99 17.37 14.67 8.13
N ALA A 100 18.45 14.18 7.56
CA ALA A 100 18.57 12.77 7.17
C ALA A 100 18.39 11.82 8.36
N GLY A 101 18.49 12.31 9.60
CA GLY A 101 18.56 11.45 10.77
C GLY A 101 19.76 10.50 10.67
N SER A 102 20.04 9.75 11.70
CA SER A 102 21.06 8.71 11.66
C SER A 102 20.44 7.39 12.12
N ALA A 103 21.12 6.28 11.86
CA ALA A 103 20.70 4.98 12.37
C ALA A 103 20.57 4.96 13.92
N SER A 104 21.29 5.84 14.61
CA SER A 104 21.17 6.06 16.06
C SER A 104 19.84 6.65 16.49
N SER A 105 19.08 7.29 15.60
CA SER A 105 17.73 7.81 15.89
C SER A 105 16.70 6.67 16.00
N ILE A 106 16.93 5.51 15.38
CA ILE A 106 15.98 4.40 15.36
C ILE A 106 15.60 3.93 16.78
N PRO A 107 16.56 3.60 17.69
CA PRO A 107 16.21 3.19 19.05
C PRO A 107 15.48 4.26 19.83
N VAL A 108 15.80 5.55 19.57
CA VAL A 108 15.16 6.69 20.24
C VAL A 108 13.69 6.81 19.82
N LEU A 109 13.40 6.63 18.53
CA LEU A 109 12.04 6.67 18.00
C LEU A 109 11.19 5.52 18.56
N PHE A 110 11.73 4.30 18.66
CA PHE A 110 11.00 3.16 19.23
C PHE A 110 10.77 3.28 20.74
N LYS A 111 11.55 4.09 21.48
CA LYS A 111 11.28 4.41 22.88
C LYS A 111 10.08 5.35 23.08
N ARG A 112 9.56 5.98 22.02
CA ARG A 112 8.36 6.83 22.07
C ARG A 112 7.11 5.95 22.02
N PRO A 113 6.35 5.77 23.10
CA PRO A 113 5.26 4.78 23.15
C PRO A 113 4.16 5.08 22.11
N ALA A 114 3.83 6.35 21.90
CA ALA A 114 2.83 6.75 20.90
C ALA A 114 3.26 6.44 19.46
N LEU A 115 4.56 6.54 19.16
CA LEU A 115 5.11 6.24 17.85
C LEU A 115 5.20 4.72 17.64
N ALA A 116 5.70 3.99 18.65
CA ALA A 116 5.77 2.52 18.62
C ALA A 116 4.37 1.91 18.46
N ALA A 117 3.37 2.40 19.21
CA ALA A 117 1.98 1.97 19.04
C ALA A 117 1.43 2.29 17.65
N THR A 118 1.80 3.44 17.05
CA THR A 118 1.38 3.79 15.68
C THR A 118 1.98 2.82 14.66
N TYR A 119 3.25 2.44 14.81
CA TYR A 119 3.90 1.45 13.95
C TYR A 119 3.32 0.04 14.14
N ALA A 120 3.06 -0.37 15.39
CA ALA A 120 2.43 -1.66 15.66
C ALA A 120 1.03 -1.74 15.04
N LEU A 121 0.24 -0.67 15.17
CA LEU A 121 -1.08 -0.57 14.54
C LEU A 121 -0.99 -0.63 13.01
N LEU A 122 -0.01 0.07 12.42
CA LEU A 122 0.25 0.02 10.98
C LEU A 122 0.52 -1.41 10.52
N ILE A 123 1.48 -2.11 11.15
CA ILE A 123 1.82 -3.49 10.79
C ILE A 123 0.57 -4.38 10.90
N LEU A 124 -0.15 -4.29 12.00
CA LEU A 124 -1.32 -5.13 12.27
C LEU A 124 -2.41 -4.94 11.21
N MET A 125 -2.78 -3.69 10.91
CA MET A 125 -3.84 -3.38 9.95
C MET A 125 -3.43 -3.71 8.51
N VAL A 126 -2.18 -3.46 8.15
CA VAL A 126 -1.64 -3.82 6.83
C VAL A 126 -1.56 -5.34 6.68
N THR A 127 -1.13 -6.06 7.71
CA THR A 127 -1.15 -7.54 7.72
C THR A 127 -2.57 -8.06 7.53
N ALA A 128 -3.53 -7.56 8.30
CA ALA A 128 -4.94 -7.93 8.19
C ALA A 128 -5.47 -7.79 6.75
N GLN A 129 -5.24 -6.63 6.16
CA GLN A 129 -5.69 -6.33 4.80
C GLN A 129 -4.99 -7.22 3.76
N PHE A 130 -3.65 -7.33 3.80
CA PHE A 130 -2.91 -8.08 2.80
C PHE A 130 -3.05 -9.59 2.94
N THR A 131 -3.50 -10.10 4.08
CA THR A 131 -3.97 -11.49 4.22
C THR A 131 -5.09 -11.81 3.22
N VAL A 132 -5.95 -10.84 2.94
CA VAL A 132 -7.07 -10.99 2.00
C VAL A 132 -6.71 -10.47 0.61
N TYR A 133 -6.13 -9.28 0.52
CA TYR A 133 -5.86 -8.61 -0.76
C TYR A 133 -4.91 -9.41 -1.66
N SER A 134 -3.87 -10.04 -1.09
CA SER A 134 -2.92 -10.84 -1.86
C SER A 134 -3.56 -12.04 -2.57
N TYR A 135 -4.74 -12.45 -2.12
CA TYR A 135 -5.49 -13.61 -2.63
C TYR A 135 -6.88 -13.23 -3.13
N ILE A 136 -7.14 -11.95 -3.39
CA ILE A 136 -8.45 -11.47 -3.85
C ILE A 136 -8.86 -12.13 -5.16
N GLU A 137 -7.92 -12.31 -6.08
CA GLU A 137 -8.18 -12.94 -7.38
C GLU A 137 -8.59 -14.41 -7.23
N PRO A 138 -7.81 -15.31 -6.61
CA PRO A 138 -8.25 -16.69 -6.39
C PRO A 138 -9.49 -16.79 -5.51
N LEU A 139 -9.72 -15.87 -4.58
CA LEU A 139 -10.93 -15.83 -3.77
C LEU A 139 -12.16 -15.55 -4.64
N ILE A 140 -12.09 -14.57 -5.54
CA ILE A 140 -13.21 -14.21 -6.44
C ILE A 140 -13.43 -15.30 -7.50
N GLN A 141 -12.36 -15.81 -8.12
CA GLN A 141 -12.48 -16.75 -9.24
C GLN A 141 -12.74 -18.18 -8.78
N ARG A 142 -11.95 -18.69 -7.83
CA ARG A 142 -12.03 -20.09 -7.42
C ARG A 142 -13.05 -20.34 -6.32
N GLN A 143 -13.12 -19.43 -5.33
CA GLN A 143 -14.01 -19.62 -4.18
C GLN A 143 -15.42 -19.10 -4.45
N ALA A 144 -15.55 -17.95 -5.11
CA ALA A 144 -16.85 -17.37 -5.46
C ALA A 144 -17.36 -17.77 -6.86
N GLY A 145 -16.52 -18.38 -7.70
CA GLY A 145 -16.90 -18.85 -9.02
C GLY A 145 -17.19 -17.72 -10.04
N LEU A 146 -16.66 -16.51 -9.79
CA LEU A 146 -16.93 -15.35 -10.63
C LEU A 146 -15.87 -15.19 -11.74
N SER A 147 -16.22 -14.47 -12.80
CA SER A 147 -15.38 -14.31 -13.99
C SER A 147 -14.14 -13.43 -13.77
N ASN A 148 -13.20 -13.55 -14.69
CA ASN A 148 -12.02 -12.69 -14.78
C ASN A 148 -12.40 -11.21 -14.95
N GLU A 149 -13.50 -10.94 -15.65
CA GLU A 149 -14.00 -9.59 -15.85
C GLU A 149 -14.43 -8.96 -14.53
N VAL A 150 -15.19 -9.69 -13.70
CA VAL A 150 -15.57 -9.23 -12.35
C VAL A 150 -14.33 -8.95 -11.51
N THR A 151 -13.33 -9.83 -11.56
CA THR A 151 -12.06 -9.62 -10.85
C THR A 151 -11.36 -8.33 -11.29
N THR A 152 -11.35 -8.05 -12.58
CA THR A 152 -10.76 -6.84 -13.14
C THR A 152 -11.47 -5.58 -12.63
N TRP A 153 -12.81 -5.57 -12.66
CA TRP A 153 -13.61 -4.46 -12.13
C TRP A 153 -13.40 -4.26 -10.62
N VAL A 154 -13.32 -5.34 -9.86
CA VAL A 154 -13.02 -5.28 -8.42
C VAL A 154 -11.68 -4.60 -8.15
N LEU A 155 -10.62 -5.00 -8.86
CA LEU A 155 -9.28 -4.42 -8.69
C LEU A 155 -9.24 -2.95 -9.12
N LEU A 156 -9.93 -2.59 -10.22
CA LEU A 156 -10.06 -1.21 -10.67
C LEU A 156 -10.81 -0.33 -9.65
N LEU A 157 -11.93 -0.83 -9.13
CA LEU A 157 -12.70 -0.13 -8.11
C LEU A 157 -11.89 0.05 -6.83
N TYR A 158 -11.27 -1.01 -6.33
CA TYR A 158 -10.43 -0.95 -5.14
C TYR A 158 -9.31 0.10 -5.29
N GLY A 159 -8.56 0.05 -6.39
CA GLY A 159 -7.48 1.01 -6.66
C GLY A 159 -8.00 2.44 -6.88
N GLY A 160 -8.99 2.60 -7.76
CA GLY A 160 -9.53 3.91 -8.14
C GLY A 160 -10.21 4.64 -6.99
N MET A 161 -10.93 3.93 -6.12
CA MET A 161 -11.61 4.50 -4.95
C MET A 161 -10.65 4.99 -3.87
N GLY A 162 -9.38 4.61 -3.92
CA GLY A 162 -8.33 5.22 -3.10
C GLY A 162 -8.23 6.74 -3.29
N ILE A 163 -8.50 7.26 -4.50
CA ILE A 163 -8.54 8.72 -4.75
C ILE A 163 -9.56 9.38 -3.83
N LEU A 164 -10.77 8.80 -3.76
CA LEU A 164 -11.83 9.30 -2.89
C LEU A 164 -11.41 9.23 -1.41
N GLY A 165 -10.70 8.17 -1.01
CA GLY A 165 -10.13 8.06 0.34
C GLY A 165 -9.17 9.20 0.67
N SER A 166 -8.30 9.58 -0.27
CA SER A 166 -7.40 10.73 -0.12
C SER A 166 -8.15 12.06 0.01
N VAL A 167 -9.18 12.27 -0.82
CA VAL A 167 -10.06 13.46 -0.75
C VAL A 167 -10.80 13.52 0.59
N CYS A 168 -11.35 12.40 1.05
CA CYS A 168 -12.01 12.29 2.35
C CYS A 168 -11.05 12.64 3.50
N PHE A 169 -9.80 12.16 3.45
CA PHE A 169 -8.79 12.54 4.44
C PHE A 169 -8.50 14.05 4.41
N GLY A 170 -8.32 14.64 3.23
CA GLY A 170 -8.11 16.08 3.08
C GLY A 170 -9.25 16.92 3.66
N ALA A 171 -10.50 16.49 3.47
CA ALA A 171 -11.68 17.21 3.93
C ALA A 171 -11.97 17.02 5.43
N PHE A 172 -11.83 15.81 5.95
CA PHE A 172 -12.33 15.42 7.27
C PHE A 172 -11.26 14.93 8.23
N GLY A 173 -10.12 14.42 7.73
CA GLY A 173 -9.10 13.74 8.54
C GLY A 173 -8.49 14.61 9.63
N MET A 174 -8.38 15.92 9.41
CA MET A 174 -7.83 16.88 10.39
C MET A 174 -8.88 17.44 11.36
N ARG A 175 -10.17 17.36 10.99
CA ARG A 175 -11.26 17.88 11.85
C ARG A 175 -11.55 16.95 13.01
N TRP A 176 -11.48 15.64 12.79
CA TRP A 176 -11.82 14.63 13.78
C TRP A 176 -10.88 13.41 13.68
N PRO A 177 -9.58 13.59 13.94
CA PRO A 177 -8.55 12.63 13.54
C PRO A 177 -8.71 11.25 14.17
N ARG A 178 -9.12 11.17 15.45
CA ARG A 178 -9.33 9.87 16.12
C ARG A 178 -10.54 9.15 15.59
N GLY A 179 -11.69 9.82 15.49
CA GLY A 179 -12.91 9.22 14.98
C GLY A 179 -12.80 8.87 13.51
N PHE A 180 -12.16 9.71 12.68
CA PHE A 180 -11.90 9.42 11.28
C PHE A 180 -11.08 8.13 11.11
N LEU A 181 -9.98 7.98 11.87
CA LEU A 181 -9.16 6.78 11.84
C LEU A 181 -9.94 5.53 12.31
N LEU A 182 -10.64 5.63 13.43
CA LEU A 182 -11.46 4.52 13.95
C LEU A 182 -12.55 4.11 12.97
N THR A 183 -13.26 5.07 12.36
CA THR A 183 -14.28 4.78 11.33
C THR A 183 -13.66 4.08 10.13
N ALA A 184 -12.50 4.55 9.65
CA ALA A 184 -11.80 3.92 8.54
C ALA A 184 -11.38 2.47 8.86
N MET A 185 -10.82 2.24 10.06
CA MET A 185 -10.40 0.91 10.50
C MET A 185 -11.58 -0.04 10.68
N THR A 186 -12.67 0.44 11.29
CA THR A 186 -13.90 -0.36 11.48
C THR A 186 -14.53 -0.71 10.14
N ALA A 187 -14.62 0.25 9.21
CA ALA A 187 -15.17 0.02 7.89
C ALA A 187 -14.29 -0.95 7.07
N LEU A 188 -12.94 -0.82 7.16
CA LEU A 188 -12.02 -1.78 6.56
C LEU A 188 -12.25 -3.19 7.13
N THR A 189 -12.35 -3.32 8.45
CA THR A 189 -12.62 -4.59 9.12
C THR A 189 -13.94 -5.22 8.62
N ALA A 190 -14.99 -4.42 8.52
CA ALA A 190 -16.28 -4.87 7.98
C ALA A 190 -16.14 -5.33 6.52
N CYS A 191 -15.40 -4.63 5.68
CA CYS A 191 -15.14 -5.03 4.29
C CYS A 191 -14.47 -6.41 4.21
N LEU A 192 -13.47 -6.69 5.07
CA LEU A 192 -12.78 -7.98 5.09
C LEU A 192 -13.74 -9.13 5.44
N TRP A 193 -14.61 -8.94 6.44
CA TRP A 193 -15.63 -9.92 6.82
C TRP A 193 -16.71 -10.11 5.75
N LEU A 194 -17.12 -9.02 5.09
CA LEU A 194 -18.22 -9.03 4.13
C LEU A 194 -17.79 -9.44 2.72
N LEU A 195 -16.46 -9.53 2.43
CA LEU A 195 -15.98 -9.77 1.08
C LEU A 195 -16.55 -11.04 0.46
N LEU A 196 -16.40 -12.19 1.13
CA LEU A 196 -16.91 -13.46 0.61
C LEU A 196 -18.45 -13.56 0.63
N PRO A 197 -19.16 -13.16 1.69
CA PRO A 197 -20.64 -13.10 1.65
C PRO A 197 -21.18 -12.22 0.53
N SER A 198 -20.56 -11.08 0.25
CA SER A 198 -20.99 -10.16 -0.83
C SER A 198 -20.79 -10.72 -2.22
N ALA A 199 -19.88 -11.69 -2.40
CA ALA A 199 -19.61 -12.30 -3.69
C ALA A 199 -20.81 -13.08 -4.30
N ARG A 200 -21.86 -13.32 -3.50
CA ARG A 200 -23.14 -13.88 -3.98
C ARG A 200 -23.87 -12.92 -4.93
N TRP A 201 -23.65 -11.62 -4.80
CA TRP A 201 -24.23 -10.58 -5.63
C TRP A 201 -23.15 -9.66 -6.15
N PRO A 202 -22.86 -9.63 -7.46
CA PRO A 202 -21.77 -8.83 -8.03
C PRO A 202 -21.80 -7.36 -7.62
N LEU A 203 -22.99 -6.75 -7.55
CA LEU A 203 -23.13 -5.35 -7.11
C LEU A 203 -22.70 -5.15 -5.65
N ALA A 204 -23.05 -6.06 -4.76
CA ALA A 204 -22.63 -5.99 -3.36
C ALA A 204 -21.10 -6.14 -3.23
N LEU A 205 -20.51 -7.04 -4.01
CA LEU A 205 -19.05 -7.21 -4.07
C LEU A 205 -18.37 -5.92 -4.54
N TYR A 206 -18.87 -5.28 -5.60
CA TYR A 206 -18.31 -4.02 -6.09
C TYR A 206 -18.39 -2.91 -5.03
N VAL A 207 -19.51 -2.79 -4.33
CA VAL A 207 -19.70 -1.81 -3.24
C VAL A 207 -18.71 -2.08 -2.10
N VAL A 208 -18.58 -3.33 -1.66
CA VAL A 208 -17.62 -3.70 -0.60
C VAL A 208 -16.19 -3.38 -1.01
N CYS A 209 -15.79 -3.71 -2.24
CA CYS A 209 -14.44 -3.43 -2.74
C CYS A 209 -14.19 -1.93 -2.95
N ALA A 210 -15.21 -1.17 -3.36
CA ALA A 210 -15.13 0.29 -3.47
C ALA A 210 -14.92 0.94 -2.09
N VAL A 211 -15.71 0.55 -1.10
CA VAL A 211 -15.56 1.02 0.29
C VAL A 211 -14.20 0.63 0.84
N TRP A 212 -13.75 -0.60 0.58
CA TRP A 212 -12.42 -1.05 1.01
C TRP A 212 -11.31 -0.18 0.41
N GLY A 213 -11.39 0.15 -0.89
CA GLY A 213 -10.44 1.05 -1.56
C GLY A 213 -10.40 2.46 -0.93
N VAL A 214 -11.53 3.01 -0.53
CA VAL A 214 -11.60 4.28 0.21
C VAL A 214 -10.93 4.15 1.58
N THR A 215 -11.28 3.11 2.33
CA THR A 215 -10.87 2.97 3.74
C THR A 215 -9.38 2.77 3.92
N ILE A 216 -8.68 2.15 2.95
CA ILE A 216 -7.23 1.95 3.06
C ILE A 216 -6.48 3.28 3.13
N LEU A 217 -6.76 4.25 2.29
CA LEU A 217 -6.12 5.56 2.35
C LEU A 217 -6.65 6.40 3.53
N CYS A 218 -7.94 6.27 3.88
CA CYS A 218 -8.47 6.87 5.10
C CYS A 218 -7.81 6.34 6.38
N MET A 219 -7.19 5.17 6.35
CA MET A 219 -6.42 4.60 7.45
C MET A 219 -4.93 5.00 7.38
N VAL A 220 -4.32 4.84 6.21
CA VAL A 220 -2.87 5.02 6.03
C VAL A 220 -2.46 6.49 6.19
N LEU A 221 -3.18 7.43 5.58
CA LEU A 221 -2.82 8.85 5.60
C LEU A 221 -2.84 9.46 7.02
N PRO A 222 -3.83 9.22 7.89
CA PRO A 222 -3.77 9.68 9.27
C PRO A 222 -2.61 9.08 10.06
N LEU A 223 -2.29 7.79 9.87
CA LEU A 223 -1.14 7.16 10.53
C LEU A 223 0.18 7.79 10.06
N GLN A 224 0.31 8.03 8.77
CA GLN A 224 1.46 8.72 8.19
C GLN A 224 1.62 10.15 8.75
N ALA A 225 0.52 10.92 8.79
CA ALA A 225 0.51 12.27 9.36
C ALA A 225 0.86 12.26 10.86
N LYS A 226 0.42 11.22 11.58
CA LYS A 226 0.77 11.03 13.01
C LYS A 226 2.26 10.73 13.18
N VAL A 227 2.86 9.90 12.34
CA VAL A 227 4.30 9.63 12.37
C VAL A 227 5.10 10.89 12.10
N LEU A 228 4.77 11.67 11.06
CA LEU A 228 5.42 12.94 10.75
C LEU A 228 5.40 13.90 11.95
N ARG A 229 4.30 13.95 12.68
CA ARG A 229 4.15 14.79 13.87
C ARG A 229 4.94 14.27 15.08
N LEU A 230 4.93 12.96 15.33
CA LEU A 230 5.59 12.33 16.47
C LEU A 230 7.11 12.18 16.30
N ALA A 231 7.59 12.17 15.05
CA ALA A 231 9.01 12.09 14.69
C ALA A 231 9.51 13.38 14.04
N SER A 232 9.03 14.54 14.49
CA SER A 232 9.33 15.85 13.89
C SER A 232 10.83 16.22 13.92
N ASP A 233 11.59 15.67 14.84
CA ASP A 233 13.05 15.81 14.99
C ASP A 233 13.86 14.82 14.10
N ALA A 234 13.23 13.80 13.56
CA ALA A 234 13.85 12.78 12.69
C ALA A 234 12.84 12.26 11.66
N THR A 235 12.21 13.18 10.91
CA THR A 235 11.10 12.87 9.99
C THR A 235 11.46 11.87 8.92
N ASP A 236 12.67 11.96 8.35
CA ASP A 236 13.10 11.06 7.29
C ASP A 236 13.28 9.62 7.81
N VAL A 237 13.86 9.47 9.00
CA VAL A 237 13.96 8.15 9.66
C VAL A 237 12.58 7.63 10.05
N GLY A 238 11.72 8.48 10.60
CA GLY A 238 10.35 8.12 10.96
C GLY A 238 9.54 7.64 9.77
N MET A 239 9.67 8.30 8.62
CA MET A 239 9.00 7.91 7.37
C MET A 239 9.62 6.68 6.71
N SER A 240 10.94 6.52 6.80
CA SER A 240 11.60 5.29 6.33
C SER A 240 11.14 4.07 7.11
N LEU A 241 11.02 4.21 8.45
CA LEU A 241 10.46 3.17 9.30
C LEU A 241 8.99 2.89 8.96
N PHE A 242 8.19 3.94 8.74
CA PHE A 242 6.79 3.78 8.33
C PHE A 242 6.68 2.96 7.04
N SER A 243 7.45 3.31 6.00
CA SER A 243 7.47 2.59 4.73
C SER A 243 7.98 1.15 4.89
N GLY A 244 9.07 0.95 5.63
CA GLY A 244 9.63 -0.38 5.89
C GLY A 244 8.63 -1.28 6.64
N LEU A 245 8.01 -0.77 7.70
CA LEU A 245 7.04 -1.52 8.51
C LEU A 245 5.73 -1.76 7.77
N PHE A 246 5.31 -0.85 6.87
CA PHE A 246 4.22 -1.10 5.93
C PHE A 246 4.50 -2.32 5.06
N ASN A 247 5.71 -2.42 4.49
CA ASN A 247 6.13 -3.57 3.67
C ASN A 247 6.27 -4.87 4.50
N VAL A 248 6.69 -4.77 5.76
CA VAL A 248 6.63 -5.92 6.70
C VAL A 248 5.20 -6.41 6.85
N GLY A 249 4.23 -5.50 7.01
CA GLY A 249 2.81 -5.84 7.05
C GLY A 249 2.31 -6.51 5.78
N ILE A 250 2.71 -6.01 4.61
CA ILE A 250 2.39 -6.65 3.30
C ILE A 250 2.92 -8.09 3.27
N GLY A 251 4.19 -8.28 3.57
CA GLY A 251 4.83 -9.59 3.54
C GLY A 251 4.22 -10.59 4.55
N ALA A 252 3.99 -10.13 5.78
CA ALA A 252 3.35 -10.92 6.81
C ALA A 252 1.91 -11.33 6.41
N GLY A 253 1.14 -10.39 5.85
CA GLY A 253 -0.21 -10.66 5.35
C GLY A 253 -0.21 -11.67 4.20
N ALA A 254 0.65 -11.48 3.21
CA ALA A 254 0.77 -12.40 2.08
C ALA A 254 1.17 -13.81 2.53
N LEU A 255 2.13 -13.92 3.45
CA LEU A 255 2.55 -15.20 4.02
C LEU A 255 1.41 -15.87 4.80
N LEU A 256 0.74 -15.13 5.68
CA LEU A 256 -0.39 -15.64 6.46
C LEU A 256 -1.53 -16.08 5.55
N GLY A 257 -1.88 -15.28 4.54
CA GLY A 257 -2.89 -15.62 3.53
C GLY A 257 -2.53 -16.89 2.74
N SER A 258 -1.25 -17.09 2.43
CA SER A 258 -0.76 -18.34 1.81
C SER A 258 -1.02 -19.55 2.70
N GLN A 259 -0.65 -19.47 3.98
CA GLN A 259 -0.84 -20.57 4.92
C GLN A 259 -2.34 -20.89 5.13
N ILE A 260 -3.18 -19.86 5.26
CA ILE A 260 -4.62 -20.03 5.38
C ILE A 260 -5.18 -20.68 4.11
N GLY A 261 -4.87 -20.13 2.94
CA GLY A 261 -5.37 -20.64 1.67
C GLY A 261 -4.99 -22.08 1.40
N THR A 262 -3.78 -22.50 1.83
CA THR A 262 -3.26 -23.86 1.61
C THR A 262 -3.83 -24.85 2.61
N HIS A 263 -3.97 -24.50 3.88
CA HIS A 263 -4.31 -25.47 4.95
C HIS A 263 -5.78 -25.39 5.40
N ALA A 264 -6.39 -24.21 5.37
CA ALA A 264 -7.77 -24.01 5.84
C ALA A 264 -8.76 -23.69 4.71
N GLY A 265 -8.26 -23.22 3.57
CA GLY A 265 -9.06 -22.81 2.43
C GLY A 265 -9.30 -21.32 2.34
N LEU A 266 -9.55 -20.84 1.11
CA LEU A 266 -9.68 -19.41 0.78
C LEU A 266 -10.87 -18.73 1.51
N GLN A 267 -11.89 -19.47 1.90
CA GLN A 267 -13.05 -18.95 2.64
C GLN A 267 -12.68 -18.36 4.00
N TRP A 268 -11.56 -18.73 4.59
CA TRP A 268 -11.11 -18.24 5.88
C TRP A 268 -10.27 -16.96 5.81
N LEU A 269 -9.87 -16.52 4.62
CA LEU A 269 -9.07 -15.30 4.47
C LEU A 269 -9.76 -14.06 5.05
N GLY A 270 -11.03 -13.84 4.70
CA GLY A 270 -11.82 -12.70 5.21
C GLY A 270 -12.00 -12.76 6.73
N PRO A 271 -12.52 -13.85 7.30
CA PRO A 271 -12.66 -14.01 8.75
C PRO A 271 -11.35 -13.82 9.52
N VAL A 272 -10.24 -14.41 9.08
CA VAL A 272 -8.95 -14.25 9.77
C VAL A 272 -8.41 -12.84 9.63
N GLY A 273 -8.37 -12.27 8.41
CA GLY A 273 -7.93 -10.89 8.20
C GLY A 273 -8.79 -9.91 8.99
N GLY A 274 -10.11 -10.08 8.97
CA GLY A 274 -11.04 -9.26 9.76
C GLY A 274 -10.84 -9.39 11.26
N SER A 275 -10.55 -10.59 11.78
CA SER A 275 -10.26 -10.82 13.21
C SER A 275 -8.97 -10.12 13.64
N ILE A 276 -7.93 -10.16 12.81
CA ILE A 276 -6.69 -9.39 13.04
C ILE A 276 -6.99 -7.89 13.08
N ALA A 277 -7.82 -7.40 12.15
CA ALA A 277 -8.19 -5.98 12.10
C ALA A 277 -8.99 -5.54 13.32
N ILE A 278 -9.86 -6.39 13.90
CA ILE A 278 -10.58 -6.10 15.16
C ILE A 278 -9.60 -5.77 16.29
N VAL A 279 -8.51 -6.54 16.42
CA VAL A 279 -7.48 -6.26 17.45
C VAL A 279 -6.87 -4.87 17.28
N GLY A 280 -6.76 -4.37 16.04
CA GLY A 280 -6.27 -3.02 15.76
C GLY A 280 -7.31 -1.92 16.07
N VAL A 281 -8.60 -2.23 16.06
CA VAL A 281 -9.68 -1.28 16.39
C VAL A 281 -9.86 -1.12 17.90
N LEU A 282 -9.60 -2.18 18.70
CA LEU A 282 -9.68 -2.18 20.16
C LEU A 282 -8.48 -1.48 20.81
#